data_0c0376fab0e85b3a8340d503dc70ee37
#
_entry.id   0c0376fab0e85b3a8340d503dc70ee37
#
_cell.length_a   1.000
_cell.length_b   1.000
_cell.length_c   1.000
_cell.angle_alpha   90.00
_cell.angle_beta   90.00
_cell.angle_gamma   90.00
#
_symmetry.space_group_name_H-M   'P 1'
#
loop_
_entity.id
_entity.type
_entity.pdbx_description
1 polymer ?
#
loop_
_entity_poly.entity_id
_entity_poly.type
_entity_poly.pdbx_seq_one_letter_code
_entity_poly.pdbx_strand_id
1 'polypeptide(L)'
;MNAHDVCRSTAAAALLFLGTGCGLLPPTRPPEPIPVTEDTVLLTVPVVPQGDDHECGLATLATLCGYHGVALPPDVEARLLAIAEEREGLSGGELRQALRDLGLEAYLFRGTLGHGDTDLYRHVDLGRPPLVMIASDSDTYHYCLFTGYDRPAGVVYLYDPRRGHLRMPAAEFEPLWRNAGHFTLLALPHPGGEPPVARGM
;
A
#
# COMPACT_ATOMS: atom_id res chain seq x y z
N MET A 1 47.19 -50.99 48.10
CA MET A 1 46.25 -52.09 48.09
C MET A 1 45.08 -51.73 47.23
N ASN A 2 45.08 -52.30 46.07
CA ASN A 2 44.00 -52.91 45.28
C ASN A 2 42.77 -52.03 44.99
N ALA A 3 42.16 -51.99 43.83
CA ALA A 3 42.27 -52.80 42.64
C ALA A 3 41.63 -52.01 41.48
N HIS A 4 42.05 -52.33 40.34
CA HIS A 4 41.49 -52.06 39.02
C HIS A 4 39.98 -52.32 38.89
N ASP A 5 39.30 -51.46 38.13
CA ASP A 5 38.31 -51.97 37.20
C ASP A 5 38.21 -51.09 35.96
N VAL A 6 38.36 -51.73 34.86
CA VAL A 6 38.33 -51.24 33.49
C VAL A 6 36.89 -51.30 33.05
N CYS A 7 36.30 -50.15 32.72
CA CYS A 7 35.02 -50.15 32.04
C CYS A 7 35.18 -49.68 30.59
N ARG A 8 34.86 -50.62 29.70
CA ARG A 8 34.96 -50.56 28.24
C ARG A 8 33.97 -49.49 27.71
N SER A 9 34.50 -48.56 26.94
CA SER A 9 33.75 -47.62 26.16
C SER A 9 33.15 -48.30 24.93
N THR A 10 31.84 -48.41 24.85
CA THR A 10 31.11 -48.72 23.62
C THR A 10 30.75 -47.44 22.90
N ALA A 11 31.41 -47.24 21.78
CA ALA A 11 31.09 -46.12 20.88
C ALA A 11 29.75 -46.39 20.20
N ALA A 12 28.73 -45.64 20.55
CA ALA A 12 27.48 -45.57 19.79
C ALA A 12 27.62 -44.51 18.70
N ALA A 13 27.65 -44.97 17.44
CA ALA A 13 27.61 -44.08 16.28
C ALA A 13 26.22 -43.48 16.16
N ALA A 14 26.11 -42.17 16.42
CA ALA A 14 24.91 -41.42 16.13
C ALA A 14 24.85 -41.10 14.64
N LEU A 15 23.94 -41.72 13.92
CA LEU A 15 23.55 -41.32 12.56
C LEU A 15 22.84 -39.99 12.64
N LEU A 16 23.49 -38.92 12.17
CA LEU A 16 22.86 -37.64 11.87
C LEU A 16 21.99 -37.82 10.62
N PHE A 17 20.67 -37.91 10.83
CA PHE A 17 19.67 -37.67 9.77
C PHE A 17 19.66 -36.21 9.45
N LEU A 18 20.29 -35.81 8.35
CA LEU A 18 20.09 -34.55 7.70
C LEU A 18 18.69 -34.57 7.04
N GLY A 19 17.67 -34.27 7.80
CA GLY A 19 16.34 -33.98 7.28
C GLY A 19 16.38 -32.65 6.50
N THR A 20 16.43 -32.74 5.16
CA THR A 20 16.09 -31.63 4.28
C THR A 20 14.60 -31.35 4.43
N GLY A 21 14.25 -30.56 5.46
CA GLY A 21 12.92 -30.04 5.61
C GLY A 21 12.71 -28.99 4.52
N CYS A 22 11.98 -29.37 3.44
CA CYS A 22 11.29 -28.37 2.63
C CYS A 22 10.34 -27.62 3.57
N GLY A 23 10.75 -26.44 4.00
CA GLY A 23 9.90 -25.52 4.73
C GLY A 23 8.77 -25.07 3.83
N LEU A 24 7.65 -25.80 3.86
CA LEU A 24 6.38 -25.31 3.38
C LEU A 24 6.08 -24.06 4.20
N LEU A 25 6.20 -22.88 3.56
CA LEU A 25 5.68 -21.65 4.11
C LEU A 25 4.21 -21.91 4.49
N PRO A 26 3.76 -21.55 5.70
CA PRO A 26 2.37 -21.69 6.05
C PRO A 26 1.53 -20.95 4.99
N PRO A 27 0.37 -21.51 4.57
CA PRO A 27 -0.50 -20.82 3.64
C PRO A 27 -0.81 -19.44 4.22
N THR A 28 -0.50 -18.39 3.45
CA THR A 28 -0.87 -17.02 3.81
C THR A 28 -2.38 -17.00 4.00
N ARG A 29 -2.82 -16.75 5.24
CA ARG A 29 -4.24 -16.63 5.54
C ARG A 29 -4.81 -15.56 4.59
N PRO A 30 -5.91 -15.85 3.87
CA PRO A 30 -6.57 -14.82 3.07
C PRO A 30 -6.84 -13.61 3.95
N PRO A 31 -6.68 -12.39 3.42
CA PRO A 31 -6.97 -11.18 4.18
C PRO A 31 -8.40 -11.26 4.73
N GLU A 32 -8.54 -10.99 6.02
CA GLU A 32 -9.87 -10.97 6.64
C GLU A 32 -10.73 -9.90 5.95
N PRO A 33 -12.01 -10.18 5.69
CA PRO A 33 -12.91 -9.19 5.14
C PRO A 33 -12.90 -7.93 6.02
N ILE A 34 -12.76 -6.77 5.40
CA ILE A 34 -12.83 -5.50 6.12
C ILE A 34 -14.26 -5.36 6.66
N PRO A 35 -14.46 -5.20 7.98
CA PRO A 35 -15.77 -4.98 8.52
C PRO A 35 -16.36 -3.68 7.98
N VAL A 36 -17.53 -3.75 7.34
CA VAL A 36 -18.28 -2.60 6.86
C VAL A 36 -19.59 -2.49 7.63
N THR A 37 -20.02 -1.26 7.89
CA THR A 37 -21.31 -0.91 8.48
C THR A 37 -22.14 -0.17 7.43
N GLU A 38 -23.39 0.18 7.76
CA GLU A 38 -24.23 1.02 6.89
C GLU A 38 -23.67 2.45 6.72
N ASP A 39 -22.84 2.91 7.66
CA ASP A 39 -22.17 4.22 7.62
C ASP A 39 -20.83 4.19 6.91
N THR A 40 -20.36 3.04 6.47
CA THR A 40 -19.07 2.89 5.80
C THR A 40 -19.16 3.40 4.35
N VAL A 41 -18.32 4.37 4.01
CA VAL A 41 -18.05 4.76 2.63
C VAL A 41 -16.71 4.16 2.22
N LEU A 42 -16.71 3.25 1.24
CA LEU A 42 -15.52 2.53 0.82
C LEU A 42 -15.46 2.38 -0.71
N LEU A 43 -14.38 2.85 -1.32
CA LEU A 43 -14.10 2.68 -2.73
C LEU A 43 -13.34 1.36 -2.97
N THR A 44 -13.77 0.62 -3.97
CA THR A 44 -13.03 -0.56 -4.45
C THR A 44 -11.97 -0.13 -5.44
N VAL A 45 -10.71 -0.39 -5.14
CA VAL A 45 -9.57 -0.08 -6.00
C VAL A 45 -8.88 -1.37 -6.46
N PRO A 46 -8.22 -1.38 -7.63
CA PRO A 46 -7.40 -2.51 -8.06
C PRO A 46 -6.29 -2.80 -7.04
N VAL A 47 -5.87 -4.06 -6.97
CA VAL A 47 -4.75 -4.48 -6.10
C VAL A 47 -3.49 -4.57 -6.94
N VAL A 48 -2.58 -3.61 -6.77
CA VAL A 48 -1.26 -3.62 -7.40
C VAL A 48 -0.21 -3.60 -6.28
N PRO A 49 0.34 -4.77 -5.91
CA PRO A 49 1.34 -4.84 -4.85
C PRO A 49 2.66 -4.24 -5.32
N GLN A 50 3.40 -3.61 -4.39
CA GLN A 50 4.79 -3.23 -4.66
C GLN A 50 5.70 -4.46 -4.70
N GLY A 51 6.74 -4.42 -5.51
CA GLY A 51 7.77 -5.46 -5.57
C GLY A 51 8.82 -5.25 -4.49
N ASP A 52 9.42 -4.06 -4.43
CA ASP A 52 10.50 -3.69 -3.52
C ASP A 52 10.15 -2.49 -2.64
N ASP A 53 11.04 -2.17 -1.67
CA ASP A 53 10.80 -1.14 -0.65
C ASP A 53 10.62 0.27 -1.23
N HIS A 54 11.24 0.57 -2.36
CA HIS A 54 11.19 1.88 -3.01
C HIS A 54 10.03 2.06 -4.00
N GLU A 55 9.22 1.02 -4.23
CA GLU A 55 8.19 0.99 -5.26
C GLU A 55 6.79 1.43 -4.79
N CYS A 56 6.62 1.82 -3.52
CA CYS A 56 5.30 2.17 -3.00
C CYS A 56 4.60 3.27 -3.82
N GLY A 57 5.36 4.26 -4.30
CA GLY A 57 4.84 5.33 -5.15
C GLY A 57 4.38 4.83 -6.52
N LEU A 58 5.19 3.98 -7.17
CA LEU A 58 4.85 3.37 -8.47
C LEU A 58 3.63 2.47 -8.37
N ALA A 59 3.59 1.57 -7.38
CA ALA A 59 2.46 0.66 -7.18
C ALA A 59 1.16 1.41 -6.86
N THR A 60 1.23 2.47 -6.04
CA THR A 60 0.07 3.31 -5.73
C THR A 60 -0.39 4.09 -6.96
N LEU A 61 0.54 4.60 -7.79
CA LEU A 61 0.22 5.25 -9.07
C LEU A 61 -0.45 4.26 -10.03
N ALA A 62 0.09 3.05 -10.18
CA ALA A 62 -0.49 2.01 -11.02
C ALA A 62 -1.91 1.61 -10.57
N THR A 63 -2.12 1.48 -9.25
CA THR A 63 -3.45 1.27 -8.66
C THR A 63 -4.41 2.40 -9.03
N LEU A 64 -3.97 3.65 -8.93
CA LEU A 64 -4.80 4.83 -9.24
C LEU A 64 -5.11 4.93 -10.73
N CYS A 65 -4.14 4.65 -11.60
CA CYS A 65 -4.35 4.54 -13.04
C CYS A 65 -5.40 3.47 -13.36
N GLY A 66 -5.24 2.27 -12.81
CA GLY A 66 -6.20 1.18 -12.97
C GLY A 66 -7.60 1.53 -12.48
N TYR A 67 -7.72 2.27 -11.37
CA TYR A 67 -9.00 2.76 -10.86
C TYR A 67 -9.71 3.69 -11.87
N HIS A 68 -8.95 4.55 -12.54
CA HIS A 68 -9.47 5.45 -13.58
C HIS A 68 -9.56 4.80 -14.97
N GLY A 69 -9.25 3.51 -15.13
CA GLY A 69 -9.26 2.82 -16.41
C GLY A 69 -8.17 3.27 -17.37
N VAL A 70 -7.11 3.91 -16.85
CA VAL A 70 -5.95 4.36 -17.60
C VAL A 70 -4.88 3.28 -17.56
N ALA A 71 -4.39 2.87 -18.73
CA ALA A 71 -3.27 1.94 -18.80
C ALA A 71 -1.96 2.64 -18.40
N LEU A 72 -1.12 1.97 -17.62
CA LEU A 72 0.27 2.39 -17.40
C LEU A 72 1.15 1.73 -18.47
N PRO A 73 1.71 2.48 -19.46
CA PRO A 73 2.53 1.89 -20.50
C PRO A 73 3.83 1.31 -19.90
N PRO A 74 4.32 0.17 -20.43
CA PRO A 74 5.51 -0.50 -19.90
C PRO A 74 6.79 0.36 -19.91
N ASP A 75 6.93 1.24 -20.88
CA ASP A 75 8.06 2.17 -20.96
C ASP A 75 7.98 3.29 -19.91
N VAL A 76 6.78 3.75 -19.56
CA VAL A 76 6.57 4.72 -18.46
C VAL A 76 6.82 4.04 -17.13
N GLU A 77 6.31 2.82 -16.94
CA GLU A 77 6.54 2.02 -15.73
C GLU A 77 8.03 1.77 -15.51
N ALA A 78 8.74 1.28 -16.53
CA ALA A 78 10.18 1.01 -16.45
C ALA A 78 11.01 2.29 -16.13
N ARG A 79 10.62 3.42 -16.71
CA ARG A 79 11.27 4.71 -16.41
C ARG A 79 11.06 5.14 -14.97
N LEU A 80 9.83 5.02 -14.46
CA LEU A 80 9.51 5.38 -13.06
C LEU A 80 10.17 4.44 -12.08
N LEU A 81 10.26 3.14 -12.40
CA LEU A 81 10.98 2.16 -11.61
C LEU A 81 12.45 2.51 -11.49
N ALA A 82 13.13 2.83 -12.61
CA ALA A 82 14.51 3.22 -12.60
C ALA A 82 14.77 4.49 -11.74
N ILE A 83 13.86 5.46 -11.76
CA ILE A 83 13.93 6.65 -10.89
C ILE A 83 13.75 6.25 -9.41
N ALA A 84 12.80 5.36 -9.12
CA ALA A 84 12.54 4.89 -7.77
C ALA A 84 13.74 4.12 -7.19
N GLU A 85 14.40 3.30 -7.99
CA GLU A 85 15.63 2.59 -7.61
C GLU A 85 16.81 3.56 -7.36
N GLU A 86 17.01 4.55 -8.25
CA GLU A 86 18.10 5.52 -8.12
C GLU A 86 17.95 6.45 -6.92
N ARG A 87 16.72 6.81 -6.56
CA ARG A 87 16.41 7.85 -5.55
C ARG A 87 15.75 7.33 -4.29
N GLU A 88 15.68 6.03 -4.15
CA GLU A 88 15.00 5.36 -3.02
C GLU A 88 13.52 5.75 -2.89
N GLY A 89 12.86 5.96 -4.04
CA GLY A 89 11.44 6.28 -4.13
C GLY A 89 11.11 7.35 -5.16
N LEU A 90 9.81 7.61 -5.34
CA LEU A 90 9.30 8.66 -6.23
C LEU A 90 8.83 9.87 -5.42
N SER A 91 9.14 11.05 -5.89
CA SER A 91 8.60 12.28 -5.31
C SER A 91 7.14 12.50 -5.75
N GLY A 92 6.39 13.26 -4.93
CA GLY A 92 5.02 13.65 -5.30
C GLY A 92 4.94 14.47 -6.59
N GLY A 93 6.02 15.19 -6.94
CA GLY A 93 6.12 15.91 -8.21
C GLY A 93 6.20 14.98 -9.41
N GLU A 94 6.99 13.91 -9.32
CA GLU A 94 7.12 12.87 -10.35
C GLU A 94 5.81 12.09 -10.52
N LEU A 95 5.15 11.71 -9.42
CA LEU A 95 3.85 11.06 -9.47
C LEU A 95 2.80 11.95 -10.15
N ARG A 96 2.73 13.23 -9.77
CA ARG A 96 1.83 14.19 -10.41
C ARG A 96 2.11 14.34 -11.90
N GLN A 97 3.37 14.45 -12.30
CA GLN A 97 3.73 14.60 -13.70
C GLN A 97 3.37 13.35 -14.49
N ALA A 98 3.66 12.17 -13.97
CA ALA A 98 3.31 10.90 -14.61
C ALA A 98 1.80 10.77 -14.84
N LEU A 99 0.97 11.11 -13.83
CA LEU A 99 -0.49 11.10 -13.98
C LEU A 99 -0.98 12.06 -15.07
N ARG A 100 -0.36 13.24 -15.17
CA ARG A 100 -0.69 14.22 -16.23
C ARG A 100 -0.28 13.74 -17.62
N ASP A 101 0.89 13.17 -17.74
CA ASP A 101 1.39 12.59 -19.00
C ASP A 101 0.48 11.44 -19.48
N LEU A 102 -0.17 10.76 -18.55
CA LEU A 102 -1.16 9.71 -18.80
C LEU A 102 -2.58 10.24 -19.07
N GLY A 103 -2.77 11.55 -19.13
CA GLY A 103 -4.04 12.18 -19.49
C GLY A 103 -5.01 12.41 -18.33
N LEU A 104 -4.54 12.29 -17.10
CA LEU A 104 -5.32 12.64 -15.91
C LEU A 104 -5.02 14.07 -15.45
N GLU A 105 -6.01 14.75 -14.91
CA GLU A 105 -5.74 15.95 -14.11
C GLU A 105 -5.20 15.55 -12.75
N ALA A 106 -4.07 16.16 -12.31
CA ALA A 106 -3.46 15.81 -11.06
C ALA A 106 -3.11 17.06 -10.23
N TYR A 107 -3.55 17.05 -8.97
CA TYR A 107 -3.47 18.17 -8.03
C TYR A 107 -2.76 17.75 -6.75
N LEU A 108 -1.73 18.53 -6.36
CA LEU A 108 -1.05 18.38 -5.08
C LEU A 108 -1.54 19.44 -4.10
N PHE A 109 -1.92 19.03 -2.91
CA PHE A 109 -2.36 19.93 -1.85
C PHE A 109 -2.12 19.32 -0.46
N ARG A 110 -2.37 20.09 0.58
CA ARG A 110 -2.45 19.61 1.95
C ARG A 110 -3.92 19.41 2.29
N GLY A 111 -4.29 18.16 2.55
CA GLY A 111 -5.65 17.80 2.88
C GLY A 111 -5.99 17.94 4.36
N THR A 112 -7.27 17.77 4.69
CA THR A 112 -7.78 17.56 6.05
C THR A 112 -8.78 16.40 6.06
N LEU A 113 -9.13 15.90 7.26
CA LEU A 113 -10.23 14.95 7.40
C LEU A 113 -11.55 15.71 7.52
N GLY A 114 -12.48 15.50 6.59
CA GLY A 114 -13.77 16.19 6.57
C GLY A 114 -14.41 16.20 5.19
N HIS A 115 -15.33 17.15 4.96
CA HIS A 115 -16.13 17.28 3.74
C HIS A 115 -15.97 18.63 3.04
N GLY A 116 -14.93 19.39 3.35
CA GLY A 116 -14.52 20.57 2.60
C GLY A 116 -13.86 20.23 1.27
N ASP A 117 -13.54 21.22 0.45
CA ASP A 117 -13.04 21.00 -0.92
C ASP A 117 -11.66 20.33 -1.00
N THR A 118 -10.87 20.39 0.08
CA THR A 118 -9.57 19.73 0.20
C THR A 118 -9.60 18.52 1.14
N ASP A 119 -10.79 18.09 1.57
CA ASP A 119 -10.93 17.07 2.60
C ASP A 119 -11.08 15.68 2.01
N LEU A 120 -10.44 14.70 2.64
CA LEU A 120 -10.36 13.33 2.13
C LEU A 120 -11.73 12.65 2.04
N TYR A 121 -12.62 12.86 3.04
CA TYR A 121 -13.95 12.25 3.03
C TYR A 121 -14.77 12.70 1.84
N ARG A 122 -14.76 14.02 1.54
CA ARG A 122 -15.46 14.56 0.36
C ARG A 122 -14.98 13.93 -0.95
N HIS A 123 -13.66 13.73 -1.09
CA HIS A 123 -13.15 13.10 -2.31
C HIS A 123 -13.61 11.65 -2.43
N VAL A 124 -13.62 10.90 -1.33
CA VAL A 124 -14.16 9.54 -1.31
C VAL A 124 -15.64 9.51 -1.63
N ASP A 125 -16.45 10.42 -1.07
CA ASP A 125 -17.89 10.54 -1.38
C ASP A 125 -18.14 10.78 -2.88
N LEU A 126 -17.20 11.46 -3.53
CA LEU A 126 -17.25 11.75 -4.97
C LEU A 126 -16.62 10.63 -5.83
N GLY A 127 -16.28 9.48 -5.25
CA GLY A 127 -15.64 8.38 -5.98
C GLY A 127 -14.21 8.68 -6.41
N ARG A 128 -13.46 9.46 -5.63
CA ARG A 128 -12.12 9.95 -5.96
C ARG A 128 -11.12 9.53 -4.88
N PRO A 129 -10.46 8.38 -4.98
CA PRO A 129 -9.51 7.94 -3.97
C PRO A 129 -8.24 8.81 -4.01
N PRO A 130 -7.95 9.63 -2.98
CA PRO A 130 -6.73 10.41 -2.95
C PRO A 130 -5.52 9.52 -2.64
N LEU A 131 -4.40 9.79 -3.32
CA LEU A 131 -3.11 9.26 -2.91
C LEU A 131 -2.59 10.12 -1.76
N VAL A 132 -2.25 9.50 -0.66
CA VAL A 132 -1.72 10.13 0.55
C VAL A 132 -0.32 9.60 0.85
N MET A 133 0.47 10.40 1.53
CA MET A 133 1.78 9.97 2.05
C MET A 133 1.71 9.95 3.57
N ILE A 134 2.15 8.87 4.17
CA ILE A 134 2.25 8.71 5.61
C ILE A 134 3.72 8.55 6.01
N ALA A 135 4.07 8.96 7.21
CA ALA A 135 5.40 8.79 7.78
C ALA A 135 5.30 8.32 9.22
N SER A 136 6.05 7.28 9.57
CA SER A 136 6.33 6.95 10.96
C SER A 136 7.34 7.94 11.55
N ASP A 137 7.71 7.78 12.81
CA ASP A 137 8.66 8.68 13.51
C ASP A 137 10.08 8.68 12.93
N SER A 138 10.42 7.72 12.08
CA SER A 138 11.66 7.67 11.31
C SER A 138 11.37 8.17 9.90
N ASP A 139 12.28 8.89 9.28
CA ASP A 139 12.23 9.52 7.96
C ASP A 139 11.75 8.62 6.77
N THR A 140 11.00 7.57 7.08
CA THR A 140 10.48 6.62 6.10
C THR A 140 9.08 7.04 5.67
N TYR A 141 9.00 7.61 4.48
CA TYR A 141 7.75 7.98 3.83
C TYR A 141 7.15 6.79 3.08
N HIS A 142 5.83 6.67 3.10
CA HIS A 142 5.12 5.60 2.42
C HIS A 142 3.84 6.12 1.76
N TYR A 143 3.62 5.72 0.50
CA TYR A 143 2.43 6.10 -0.25
C TYR A 143 1.34 5.04 -0.12
N CYS A 144 0.10 5.53 0.08
CA CYS A 144 -1.12 4.73 0.13
C CYS A 144 -2.24 5.43 -0.64
N LEU A 145 -3.30 4.72 -0.99
CA LEU A 145 -4.57 5.34 -1.37
C LEU A 145 -5.50 5.42 -0.16
N PHE A 146 -6.09 6.59 0.04
CA PHE A 146 -7.19 6.76 0.98
C PHE A 146 -8.47 6.31 0.29
N THR A 147 -8.99 5.15 0.70
CA THR A 147 -10.09 4.49 -0.02
C THR A 147 -11.43 4.61 0.69
N GLY A 148 -11.46 5.05 1.94
CA GLY A 148 -12.73 5.12 2.63
C GLY A 148 -12.66 5.58 4.08
N TYR A 149 -13.84 5.63 4.70
CA TYR A 149 -13.99 5.99 6.10
C TYR A 149 -15.30 5.45 6.67
N ASP A 150 -15.37 5.37 7.99
CA ASP A 150 -16.58 5.17 8.78
C ASP A 150 -16.50 6.14 9.98
N ARG A 151 -17.29 7.22 9.91
CA ARG A 151 -17.22 8.29 10.92
C ARG A 151 -17.72 7.86 12.29
N PRO A 152 -18.88 7.20 12.42
CA PRO A 152 -19.32 6.70 13.71
C PRO A 152 -18.34 5.75 14.37
N ALA A 153 -17.70 4.88 13.60
CA ALA A 153 -16.66 3.98 14.08
C ALA A 153 -15.31 4.67 14.32
N GLY A 154 -15.12 5.89 13.84
CA GLY A 154 -13.86 6.65 13.97
C GLY A 154 -12.70 6.01 13.21
N VAL A 155 -12.97 5.37 12.06
CA VAL A 155 -11.94 4.66 11.28
C VAL A 155 -11.82 5.19 9.86
N VAL A 156 -10.66 4.94 9.29
CA VAL A 156 -10.34 5.17 7.87
C VAL A 156 -9.90 3.88 7.20
N TYR A 157 -10.05 3.83 5.89
CA TYR A 157 -9.64 2.71 5.06
C TYR A 157 -8.58 3.18 4.07
N LEU A 158 -7.52 2.39 3.96
CA LEU A 158 -6.41 2.64 3.05
C LEU A 158 -6.18 1.42 2.18
N TYR A 159 -5.69 1.64 0.97
CA TYR A 159 -4.98 0.62 0.22
C TYR A 159 -3.48 0.91 0.32
N ASP A 160 -2.75 0.00 0.92
CA ASP A 160 -1.30 0.03 1.10
C ASP A 160 -0.69 -1.01 0.13
N PRO A 161 0.18 -0.63 -0.80
CA PRO A 161 0.71 -1.56 -1.79
C PRO A 161 1.57 -2.67 -1.21
N ARG A 162 2.05 -2.52 0.04
CA ARG A 162 2.80 -3.56 0.77
C ARG A 162 1.90 -4.50 1.56
N ARG A 163 0.84 -3.98 2.18
CA ARG A 163 0.01 -4.70 3.15
C ARG A 163 -1.41 -4.99 2.64
N GLY A 164 -1.79 -4.44 1.48
CA GLY A 164 -3.15 -4.55 0.96
C GLY A 164 -4.12 -3.57 1.62
N HIS A 165 -5.39 -3.97 1.70
CA HIS A 165 -6.42 -3.14 2.31
C HIS A 165 -6.27 -3.09 3.83
N LEU A 166 -6.25 -1.89 4.38
CA LEU A 166 -6.10 -1.62 5.81
C LEU A 166 -7.31 -0.87 6.35
N ARG A 167 -7.68 -1.22 7.57
CA ARG A 167 -8.60 -0.46 8.41
C ARG A 167 -7.83 0.02 9.63
N MET A 168 -7.84 1.33 9.90
CA MET A 168 -7.16 1.86 11.08
C MET A 168 -7.99 2.98 11.74
N PRO A 169 -7.83 3.21 13.04
CA PRO A 169 -8.40 4.38 13.69
C PRO A 169 -7.97 5.68 13.02
N ALA A 170 -8.90 6.60 12.80
CA ALA A 170 -8.58 7.92 12.25
C ALA A 170 -7.58 8.69 13.16
N ALA A 171 -7.63 8.46 14.47
CA ALA A 171 -6.71 9.02 15.45
C ALA A 171 -5.26 8.47 15.32
N GLU A 172 -5.09 7.29 14.72
CA GLU A 172 -3.76 6.73 14.41
C GLU A 172 -3.27 7.19 13.02
N PHE A 173 -4.17 7.29 12.06
CA PHE A 173 -3.85 7.78 10.72
C PHE A 173 -3.38 9.23 10.72
N GLU A 174 -4.10 10.10 11.41
CA GLU A 174 -3.87 11.56 11.37
C GLU A 174 -2.43 11.97 11.77
N PRO A 175 -1.82 11.46 12.84
CA PRO A 175 -0.43 11.75 13.15
C PRO A 175 0.57 11.29 12.07
N LEU A 176 0.38 10.10 11.50
CA LEU A 176 1.23 9.57 10.43
C LEU A 176 1.16 10.45 9.17
N TRP A 177 -0.04 10.86 8.80
CA TRP A 177 -0.27 11.73 7.65
C TRP A 177 0.24 13.15 7.89
N ARG A 178 0.07 13.69 9.09
CA ARG A 178 0.62 14.98 9.51
C ARG A 178 2.15 15.01 9.46
N ASN A 179 2.82 13.93 9.87
CA ASN A 179 4.28 13.81 9.77
C ASN A 179 4.76 13.92 8.32
N ALA A 180 3.94 13.51 7.36
CA ALA A 180 4.17 13.72 5.93
C ALA A 180 3.58 15.04 5.39
N GLY A 181 3.30 16.02 6.26
CA GLY A 181 2.79 17.35 5.90
C GLY A 181 1.39 17.35 5.32
N HIS A 182 0.55 16.35 5.64
CA HIS A 182 -0.78 16.14 5.07
C HIS A 182 -0.75 16.03 3.53
N PHE A 183 0.33 15.46 3.00
CA PHE A 183 0.51 15.30 1.57
C PHE A 183 -0.68 14.56 0.94
N THR A 184 -1.25 15.16 -0.08
CA THR A 184 -2.38 14.62 -0.82
C THR A 184 -2.18 14.89 -2.31
N LEU A 185 -2.34 13.84 -3.12
CA LEU A 185 -2.35 13.91 -4.57
C LEU A 185 -3.69 13.36 -5.06
N LEU A 186 -4.47 14.20 -5.70
CA LEU A 186 -5.74 13.83 -6.30
C LEU A 186 -5.58 13.72 -7.80
N ALA A 187 -6.03 12.59 -8.39
CA ALA A 187 -6.13 12.42 -9.82
C ALA A 187 -7.59 12.35 -10.26
N LEU A 188 -7.91 13.01 -11.36
CA LEU A 188 -9.25 13.05 -11.93
C LEU A 188 -9.21 12.74 -13.42
N PRO A 189 -10.22 12.08 -13.98
CA PRO A 189 -10.39 12.01 -15.42
C PRO A 189 -10.49 13.41 -16.00
N HIS A 190 -9.94 13.62 -17.20
CA HIS A 190 -10.06 14.91 -17.88
C HIS A 190 -11.54 15.23 -18.16
N PRO A 191 -12.04 16.46 -17.94
CA PRO A 191 -13.39 16.85 -18.28
C PRO A 191 -13.62 16.62 -19.80
N GLY A 192 -14.48 15.66 -20.16
CA GLY A 192 -14.76 15.27 -21.55
C GLY A 192 -14.18 13.89 -21.93
N GLY A 193 -13.41 13.26 -21.08
CA GLY A 193 -13.11 11.84 -21.17
C GLY A 193 -14.33 11.01 -20.73
N GLU A 194 -14.71 10.01 -21.52
CA GLU A 194 -15.77 9.09 -21.13
C GLU A 194 -15.34 8.39 -19.82
N PRO A 195 -16.19 8.39 -18.78
CA PRO A 195 -15.81 7.71 -17.54
C PRO A 195 -15.54 6.24 -17.84
N PRO A 196 -14.52 5.62 -17.24
CA PRO A 196 -14.28 4.21 -17.43
C PRO A 196 -15.53 3.44 -17.03
N VAL A 197 -16.10 2.70 -17.96
CA VAL A 197 -17.24 1.83 -17.72
C VAL A 197 -16.78 0.77 -16.73
N ALA A 198 -17.25 0.85 -15.49
CA ALA A 198 -17.10 -0.22 -14.52
C ALA A 198 -17.77 -1.47 -15.11
N ARG A 199 -16.97 -2.30 -15.80
CA ARG A 199 -17.45 -3.62 -16.23
C ARG A 199 -17.52 -4.47 -14.99
N GLY A 200 -18.73 -4.57 -14.43
CA GLY A 200 -19.04 -5.58 -13.44
C GLY A 200 -18.65 -6.95 -13.98
N MET A 201 -17.87 -7.66 -13.20
CA MET A 201 -17.82 -9.12 -13.21
C MET A 201 -18.32 -9.64 -11.88
#